data_8e7c3df16e8d41dffe3ff9fd703e6888
#
_entry.id   8e7c3df16e8d41dffe3ff9fd703e6888
#
_cell.length_a   1.000
_cell.length_b   1.000
_cell.length_c   1.000
_cell.angle_alpha   90.00
_cell.angle_beta   90.00
_cell.angle_gamma   90.00
#
_symmetry.space_group_name_H-M   'P 1'
#
loop_
_entity.id
_entity.type
_entity.pdbx_description
1 polymer ?
#
loop_
_entity_poly.entity_id
_entity_poly.type
_entity_poly.pdbx_seq_one_letter_code
_entity_poly.pdbx_strand_id
1 'polypeptide(L)'
;MYTFNMLVPTPSWITLLLLLSRHGVEGILSLACEGDTLKLRCDWGYIRVNSANYGRLSIFLCSRGKSKEQVSNYQCLQEGTLPIVSMRCDGTKRCSVPVQNSIFSDPCYGIAKYLDVIYSCLPFKTSVICEGSRNDIQCETGVIRVKHANYGRRDKTTCSHKQATTAECFSPQTKRFQYSCDGKKSCSLHATSSVLGDPCFGVHKYLEVAYICK
;
A
#
# COMPACT_ATOMS: atom_id res chain seq x y z
N MET A 1 -11.52 11.96 -72.14
CA MET A 1 -12.36 11.61 -70.99
C MET A 1 -11.44 10.90 -70.00
N TYR A 2 -10.87 11.63 -69.09
CA TYR A 2 -9.89 11.11 -68.13
C TYR A 2 -10.60 10.95 -66.79
N THR A 3 -10.75 9.70 -66.31
CA THR A 3 -11.26 9.37 -64.98
C THR A 3 -10.13 9.43 -63.97
N PHE A 4 -10.19 10.39 -63.07
CA PHE A 4 -9.27 10.49 -61.93
C PHE A 4 -9.77 9.53 -60.81
N ASN A 5 -9.04 8.45 -60.54
CA ASN A 5 -9.24 7.65 -59.35
C ASN A 5 -8.57 8.35 -58.18
N MET A 6 -9.37 8.96 -57.29
CA MET A 6 -8.90 9.41 -55.97
C MET A 6 -8.75 8.18 -55.05
N LEU A 7 -7.52 7.81 -54.78
CA LEU A 7 -7.16 6.93 -53.68
C LEU A 7 -7.33 7.76 -52.38
N VAL A 8 -8.38 7.47 -51.63
CA VAL A 8 -8.57 8.01 -50.28
C VAL A 8 -7.56 7.31 -49.36
N PRO A 9 -6.60 8.02 -48.73
CA PRO A 9 -5.73 7.38 -47.78
C PRO A 9 -6.56 7.03 -46.54
N THR A 10 -6.67 5.75 -46.24
CA THR A 10 -7.24 5.27 -44.96
C THR A 10 -6.46 5.87 -43.79
N PRO A 11 -7.14 6.44 -42.81
CA PRO A 11 -6.45 7.13 -41.71
C PRO A 11 -5.75 6.13 -40.81
N SER A 12 -4.45 5.97 -41.02
CA SER A 12 -3.53 5.27 -40.13
C SER A 12 -3.42 5.91 -38.72
N TRP A 13 -4.09 7.02 -38.53
CA TRP A 13 -4.09 7.80 -37.28
C TRP A 13 -4.97 7.22 -36.20
N ILE A 14 -6.02 6.48 -36.53
CA ILE A 14 -6.95 5.89 -35.56
C ILE A 14 -6.31 4.70 -34.84
N THR A 15 -5.48 3.91 -35.55
CA THR A 15 -4.75 2.78 -34.96
C THR A 15 -3.60 3.24 -34.04
N LEU A 16 -3.00 4.41 -34.32
CA LEU A 16 -1.93 4.94 -33.48
C LEU A 16 -2.44 5.52 -32.14
N LEU A 17 -3.65 6.04 -32.09
CA LEU A 17 -4.28 6.55 -30.87
C LEU A 17 -4.69 5.45 -29.88
N LEU A 18 -4.98 4.24 -30.36
CA LEU A 18 -5.33 3.11 -29.51
C LEU A 18 -4.11 2.42 -28.87
N LEU A 19 -2.91 2.65 -29.39
CA LEU A 19 -1.66 2.09 -28.82
C LEU A 19 -1.03 2.99 -27.75
N LEU A 20 -1.57 4.19 -27.50
CA LEU A 20 -1.11 5.12 -26.46
C LEU A 20 -1.97 5.11 -25.19
N SER A 21 -2.92 4.19 -25.05
CA SER A 21 -3.49 3.89 -23.74
C SER A 21 -2.40 3.21 -22.90
N ARG A 22 -1.41 4.01 -22.46
CA ARG A 22 -0.66 3.67 -21.26
C ARG A 22 -1.72 3.46 -20.20
N HIS A 23 -1.86 2.25 -19.72
CA HIS A 23 -2.59 1.98 -18.48
C HIS A 23 -1.84 2.72 -17.39
N GLY A 24 -2.09 4.01 -17.26
CA GLY A 24 -1.75 4.74 -16.06
C GLY A 24 -2.49 4.02 -14.94
N VAL A 25 -1.77 3.49 -13.98
CA VAL A 25 -2.36 2.93 -12.78
C VAL A 25 -3.08 4.10 -12.11
N GLU A 26 -4.40 4.18 -12.29
CA GLU A 26 -5.21 5.22 -11.68
C GLU A 26 -5.10 5.11 -10.17
N GLY A 27 -4.77 6.23 -9.51
CA GLY A 27 -4.75 6.32 -8.06
C GLY A 27 -6.18 6.39 -7.53
N ILE A 28 -6.51 5.54 -6.56
CA ILE A 28 -7.79 5.57 -5.84
C ILE A 28 -7.62 6.47 -4.63
N LEU A 29 -8.43 7.52 -4.54
CA LEU A 29 -8.47 8.40 -3.37
C LEU A 29 -9.41 7.82 -2.31
N SER A 30 -8.95 7.75 -1.07
CA SER A 30 -9.76 7.41 0.11
C SER A 30 -9.50 8.43 1.22
N LEU A 31 -10.56 8.80 1.94
CA LEU A 31 -10.52 9.82 2.97
C LEU A 31 -11.37 9.41 4.18
N ALA A 32 -10.87 9.71 5.39
CA ALA A 32 -11.63 9.58 6.62
C ALA A 32 -11.28 10.70 7.61
N CYS A 33 -12.28 11.17 8.37
CA CYS A 33 -12.10 12.24 9.34
C CYS A 33 -11.41 11.73 10.61
N GLU A 34 -10.77 12.63 11.34
CA GLU A 34 -10.21 12.34 12.67
C GLU A 34 -11.27 11.75 13.60
N GLY A 35 -10.95 10.64 14.26
CA GLY A 35 -11.86 9.83 15.07
C GLY A 35 -12.46 8.63 14.34
N ASP A 36 -12.44 8.61 13.00
CA ASP A 36 -12.96 7.51 12.17
C ASP A 36 -11.87 6.47 11.85
N THR A 37 -12.23 5.49 11.04
CA THR A 37 -11.30 4.50 10.49
C THR A 37 -11.31 4.56 8.96
N LEU A 38 -10.16 4.87 8.37
CA LEU A 38 -9.95 4.78 6.93
C LEU A 38 -9.91 3.31 6.50
N LYS A 39 -10.65 2.96 5.43
CA LYS A 39 -10.66 1.60 4.87
C LYS A 39 -10.19 1.64 3.43
N LEU A 40 -9.11 0.92 3.14
CA LEU A 40 -8.60 0.70 1.79
C LEU A 40 -8.94 -0.72 1.34
N ARG A 41 -9.25 -0.89 0.06
CA ARG A 41 -9.61 -2.20 -0.50
C ARG A 41 -9.22 -2.29 -1.96
N CYS A 42 -8.66 -3.44 -2.32
CA CYS A 42 -8.47 -3.88 -3.68
C CYS A 42 -9.35 -5.11 -3.95
N ASP A 43 -10.23 -5.02 -4.94
CA ASP A 43 -11.03 -6.17 -5.39
C ASP A 43 -10.17 -7.15 -6.20
N TRP A 44 -9.16 -6.63 -6.91
CA TRP A 44 -8.10 -7.39 -7.56
C TRP A 44 -6.72 -6.84 -7.13
N GLY A 45 -5.70 -7.67 -7.16
CA GLY A 45 -4.34 -7.26 -6.77
C GLY A 45 -4.20 -6.91 -5.28
N TYR A 46 -3.23 -6.07 -4.97
CA TYR A 46 -2.82 -5.70 -3.62
C TYR A 46 -2.54 -4.20 -3.54
N ILE A 47 -2.80 -3.62 -2.40
CA ILE A 47 -2.64 -2.20 -2.12
C ILE A 47 -1.16 -1.79 -2.26
N ARG A 48 -0.94 -0.68 -2.95
CA ARG A 48 0.28 0.11 -2.94
C ARG A 48 -0.10 1.55 -2.62
N VAL A 49 0.32 2.06 -1.47
CA VAL A 49 0.10 3.46 -1.08
C VAL A 49 1.04 4.36 -1.88
N ASN A 50 0.48 5.35 -2.57
CA ASN A 50 1.22 6.28 -3.41
C ASN A 50 1.50 7.59 -2.67
N SER A 51 0.49 8.11 -1.95
CA SER A 51 0.62 9.29 -1.08
C SER A 51 -0.34 9.19 0.09
N ALA A 52 -0.01 9.84 1.20
CA ALA A 52 -0.86 9.94 2.37
C ALA A 52 -0.53 11.22 3.15
N ASN A 53 -1.55 11.87 3.67
CA ASN A 53 -1.41 12.98 4.59
C ASN A 53 -2.41 12.87 5.74
N TYR A 54 -1.94 13.01 6.97
CA TYR A 54 -2.77 13.25 8.14
C TYR A 54 -2.65 14.70 8.54
N GLY A 55 -3.73 15.46 8.40
CA GLY A 55 -3.74 16.89 8.63
C GLY A 55 -4.96 17.56 8.02
N ARG A 56 -4.79 18.76 7.45
CA ARG A 56 -5.87 19.49 6.78
C ARG A 56 -5.32 20.28 5.61
N LEU A 57 -5.84 20.02 4.41
CA LEU A 57 -5.50 20.73 3.16
C LEU A 57 -6.75 21.42 2.54
N SER A 58 -7.93 21.27 3.17
CA SER A 58 -9.18 21.85 2.70
C SER A 58 -10.03 22.29 3.88
N ILE A 59 -10.62 23.47 3.77
CA ILE A 59 -11.59 23.99 4.76
C ILE A 59 -12.94 23.26 4.68
N PHE A 60 -13.24 22.59 3.57
CA PHE A 60 -14.53 21.94 3.31
C PHE A 60 -14.57 20.48 3.78
N LEU A 61 -13.46 19.76 3.69
CA LEU A 61 -13.41 18.35 4.06
C LEU A 61 -13.45 18.18 5.57
N CYS A 62 -14.28 17.24 6.07
CA CYS A 62 -14.44 16.96 7.50
C CYS A 62 -14.75 18.23 8.34
N SER A 63 -15.55 19.14 7.80
CA SER A 63 -15.89 20.42 8.41
C SER A 63 -17.24 20.41 9.14
N ARG A 64 -18.09 19.40 8.89
CA ARG A 64 -19.44 19.34 9.48
C ARG A 64 -19.36 19.32 11.01
N GLY A 65 -20.06 20.27 11.66
CA GLY A 65 -20.08 20.40 13.12
C GLY A 65 -18.78 20.94 13.74
N LYS A 66 -17.86 21.48 12.94
CA LYS A 66 -16.62 22.11 13.40
C LYS A 66 -16.77 23.64 13.38
N SER A 67 -16.10 24.33 14.31
CA SER A 67 -16.03 25.79 14.31
C SER A 67 -15.12 26.30 13.17
N LYS A 68 -15.22 27.59 12.83
CA LYS A 68 -14.34 28.21 11.82
C LYS A 68 -12.85 28.08 12.18
N GLU A 69 -12.54 28.24 13.45
CA GLU A 69 -11.16 28.14 13.99
C GLU A 69 -10.60 26.75 13.78
N GLN A 70 -11.40 25.71 14.01
CA GLN A 70 -11.00 24.31 13.85
C GLN A 70 -10.73 23.90 12.38
N VAL A 71 -11.17 24.67 11.41
CA VAL A 71 -10.95 24.37 9.97
C VAL A 71 -10.13 25.44 9.25
N SER A 72 -9.72 26.50 9.92
CA SER A 72 -9.05 27.66 9.31
C SER A 72 -7.64 27.37 8.79
N ASN A 73 -6.90 26.51 9.48
CA ASN A 73 -5.56 26.13 9.04
C ASN A 73 -5.61 24.93 8.08
N TYR A 74 -5.55 25.21 6.78
CA TYR A 74 -5.52 24.22 5.70
C TYR A 74 -4.10 24.00 5.12
N GLN A 75 -3.06 24.45 5.80
CA GLN A 75 -1.66 24.15 5.49
C GLN A 75 -1.07 23.18 6.52
N CYS A 76 -1.89 22.25 7.00
CA CYS A 76 -1.56 21.30 8.04
C CYS A 76 -1.13 19.97 7.40
N LEU A 77 0.16 19.70 7.38
CA LEU A 77 0.78 18.52 6.77
C LEU A 77 1.55 17.71 7.82
N GLN A 78 1.46 16.38 7.73
CA GLN A 78 2.25 15.46 8.55
C GLN A 78 3.16 14.61 7.64
N GLU A 79 4.44 14.98 7.56
CA GLU A 79 5.44 14.35 6.67
C GLU A 79 5.61 12.84 6.92
N GLY A 80 5.45 12.36 8.15
CA GLY A 80 5.57 10.94 8.51
C GLY A 80 4.38 10.07 8.11
N THR A 81 3.31 10.60 7.49
CA THR A 81 2.06 9.86 7.25
C THR A 81 2.24 8.71 6.25
N LEU A 82 2.91 8.96 5.12
CA LEU A 82 3.08 7.96 4.07
C LEU A 82 3.76 6.67 4.56
N PRO A 83 4.92 6.69 5.23
CA PRO A 83 5.55 5.47 5.74
C PRO A 83 4.66 4.72 6.75
N ILE A 84 3.91 5.42 7.61
CA ILE A 84 2.99 4.81 8.58
C ILE A 84 1.87 4.05 7.88
N VAL A 85 1.21 4.66 6.87
CA VAL A 85 0.14 4.02 6.11
C VAL A 85 0.68 2.89 5.23
N SER A 86 1.82 3.09 4.56
CA SER A 86 2.46 2.06 3.74
C SER A 86 2.83 0.81 4.54
N MET A 87 3.38 0.98 5.74
CA MET A 87 3.73 -0.13 6.64
C MET A 87 2.51 -0.97 7.02
N ARG A 88 1.34 -0.34 7.20
CA ARG A 88 0.08 -1.00 7.54
C ARG A 88 -0.60 -1.65 6.35
N CYS A 89 -0.53 -1.05 5.17
CA CYS A 89 -1.43 -1.35 4.05
C CYS A 89 -0.76 -1.98 2.84
N ASP A 90 0.51 -1.64 2.52
CA ASP A 90 1.18 -2.16 1.33
C ASP A 90 1.24 -3.69 1.32
N GLY A 91 0.94 -4.30 0.16
CA GLY A 91 0.95 -5.74 -0.03
C GLY A 91 -0.27 -6.48 0.55
N THR A 92 -1.26 -5.79 1.12
CA THR A 92 -2.53 -6.37 1.58
C THR A 92 -3.66 -6.14 0.58
N LYS A 93 -4.72 -6.96 0.65
CA LYS A 93 -5.96 -6.73 -0.13
C LYS A 93 -6.91 -5.76 0.55
N ARG A 94 -6.86 -5.68 1.87
CA ARG A 94 -7.70 -4.81 2.70
C ARG A 94 -6.86 -4.25 3.83
N CYS A 95 -7.11 -3.01 4.18
CA CYS A 95 -6.41 -2.33 5.25
C CYS A 95 -7.38 -1.38 5.97
N SER A 96 -7.26 -1.32 7.28
CA SER A 96 -8.04 -0.41 8.12
C SER A 96 -7.06 0.39 8.98
N VAL A 97 -7.16 1.72 8.91
CA VAL A 97 -6.25 2.63 9.63
C VAL A 97 -7.08 3.56 10.50
N PRO A 98 -6.98 3.48 11.84
CA PRO A 98 -7.62 4.47 12.72
C PRO A 98 -7.03 5.85 12.49
N VAL A 99 -7.88 6.87 12.36
CA VAL A 99 -7.47 8.24 12.05
C VAL A 99 -7.37 9.04 13.34
N GLN A 100 -6.19 9.04 13.96
CA GLN A 100 -6.01 9.62 15.31
C GLN A 100 -4.57 10.06 15.59
N ASN A 101 -4.44 11.06 16.47
CA ASN A 101 -3.15 11.62 16.86
C ASN A 101 -2.18 10.60 17.49
N SER A 102 -2.69 9.57 18.15
CA SER A 102 -1.85 8.51 18.73
C SER A 102 -1.08 7.68 17.71
N ILE A 103 -1.52 7.68 16.43
CA ILE A 103 -0.86 6.98 15.30
C ILE A 103 0.03 7.93 14.52
N PHE A 104 -0.46 9.14 14.23
CA PHE A 104 0.18 10.07 13.30
C PHE A 104 0.86 11.27 13.99
N SER A 105 0.77 11.39 15.32
CA SER A 105 1.05 12.60 16.08
C SER A 105 0.06 13.72 15.76
N ASP A 106 0.18 14.89 16.40
CA ASP A 106 -0.68 16.04 16.14
C ASP A 106 0.12 17.12 15.39
N PRO A 107 -0.04 17.25 14.07
CA PRO A 107 0.68 18.27 13.32
C PRO A 107 0.13 19.68 13.53
N CYS A 108 -1.12 19.82 14.01
CA CYS A 108 -1.80 21.10 14.12
C CYS A 108 -2.81 21.07 15.28
N TYR A 109 -2.37 21.43 16.45
CA TYR A 109 -3.21 21.46 17.65
C TYR A 109 -4.46 22.34 17.45
N GLY A 110 -5.61 21.84 17.90
CA GLY A 110 -6.89 22.54 17.80
C GLY A 110 -7.54 22.51 16.41
N ILE A 111 -6.87 21.98 15.39
CA ILE A 111 -7.43 21.84 14.03
C ILE A 111 -8.04 20.45 13.87
N ALA A 112 -9.23 20.39 13.31
CA ALA A 112 -9.88 19.13 12.94
C ALA A 112 -9.17 18.53 11.73
N LYS A 113 -8.56 17.37 11.88
CA LYS A 113 -7.77 16.70 10.85
C LYS A 113 -8.56 15.63 10.12
N TYR A 114 -7.99 15.15 9.04
CA TYR A 114 -8.42 13.96 8.31
C TYR A 114 -7.20 13.24 7.73
N LEU A 115 -7.38 11.97 7.43
CA LEU A 115 -6.40 11.19 6.68
C LEU A 115 -6.89 11.08 5.23
N ASP A 116 -6.12 11.58 4.28
CA ASP A 116 -6.28 11.31 2.87
C ASP A 116 -5.17 10.38 2.37
N VAL A 117 -5.55 9.43 1.52
CA VAL A 117 -4.64 8.43 0.98
C VAL A 117 -4.96 8.21 -0.49
N ILE A 118 -3.95 8.31 -1.34
CA ILE A 118 -4.01 7.85 -2.72
C ILE A 118 -3.26 6.51 -2.80
N TYR A 119 -3.93 5.48 -3.30
CA TYR A 119 -3.35 4.15 -3.45
C TYR A 119 -3.72 3.52 -4.79
N SER A 120 -2.98 2.51 -5.20
CA SER A 120 -3.22 1.72 -6.40
C SER A 120 -3.34 0.24 -6.05
N CYS A 121 -4.11 -0.50 -6.85
CA CYS A 121 -4.19 -1.95 -6.77
C CYS A 121 -3.25 -2.57 -7.82
N LEU A 122 -2.21 -3.28 -7.37
CA LEU A 122 -1.16 -3.83 -8.23
C LEU A 122 -1.15 -5.37 -8.20
N PRO A 123 -0.83 -6.03 -9.33
CA PRO A 123 -0.86 -7.50 -9.46
C PRO A 123 0.37 -8.15 -8.83
N PHE A 124 0.57 -7.99 -7.51
CA PHE A 124 1.64 -8.68 -6.79
C PHE A 124 1.33 -10.15 -6.59
N LYS A 125 2.37 -11.01 -6.64
CA LYS A 125 2.36 -12.33 -6.00
C LYS A 125 2.66 -12.12 -4.51
N THR A 126 2.05 -12.93 -3.65
CA THR A 126 2.29 -12.84 -2.20
C THR A 126 2.62 -14.19 -1.61
N SER A 127 3.47 -14.20 -0.61
CA SER A 127 3.76 -15.35 0.24
C SER A 127 3.61 -14.96 1.70
N VAL A 128 2.89 -15.77 2.47
CA VAL A 128 2.70 -15.60 3.91
C VAL A 128 3.27 -16.82 4.61
N ILE A 129 4.16 -16.60 5.57
CA ILE A 129 4.91 -17.65 6.26
C ILE A 129 4.76 -17.43 7.76
N CYS A 130 4.16 -18.40 8.46
CA CYS A 130 3.97 -18.33 9.90
C CYS A 130 5.31 -18.41 10.64
N GLU A 131 5.40 -17.78 11.81
CA GLU A 131 6.60 -17.81 12.65
C GLU A 131 7.10 -19.23 12.91
N GLY A 132 8.40 -19.43 12.79
CA GLY A 132 9.06 -20.74 12.90
C GLY A 132 9.09 -21.55 11.60
N SER A 133 8.37 -21.11 10.55
CA SER A 133 8.29 -21.82 9.27
C SER A 133 9.19 -21.21 8.20
N ARG A 134 9.33 -21.93 7.08
CA ARG A 134 10.03 -21.49 5.87
C ARG A 134 9.19 -21.79 4.64
N ASN A 135 9.39 -21.00 3.58
CA ASN A 135 8.79 -21.22 2.26
C ASN A 135 9.72 -20.63 1.19
N ASP A 136 9.62 -21.15 -0.03
CA ASP A 136 10.36 -20.62 -1.17
C ASP A 136 9.41 -19.83 -2.08
N ILE A 137 9.82 -18.65 -2.52
CA ILE A 137 9.17 -17.92 -3.60
C ILE A 137 9.94 -18.15 -4.89
N GLN A 138 9.23 -18.29 -6.02
CA GLN A 138 9.86 -18.54 -7.30
C GLN A 138 9.12 -17.90 -8.47
N CYS A 139 9.85 -17.67 -9.55
CA CYS A 139 9.34 -17.16 -10.82
C CYS A 139 9.54 -18.22 -11.90
N GLU A 140 8.46 -18.63 -12.56
CA GLU A 140 8.53 -19.52 -13.74
C GLU A 140 9.25 -18.81 -14.88
N THR A 141 8.89 -17.53 -15.11
CA THR A 141 9.52 -16.64 -16.08
C THR A 141 10.04 -15.38 -15.39
N GLY A 142 11.18 -14.86 -15.86
CA GLY A 142 11.81 -13.68 -15.28
C GLY A 142 12.48 -13.93 -13.92
N VAL A 143 12.66 -12.88 -13.15
CA VAL A 143 13.32 -12.89 -11.84
C VAL A 143 12.46 -12.16 -10.80
N ILE A 144 12.67 -12.52 -9.53
CA ILE A 144 11.97 -11.93 -8.39
C ILE A 144 12.35 -10.45 -8.26
N ARG A 145 11.35 -9.63 -7.98
CA ARG A 145 11.46 -8.23 -7.56
C ARG A 145 10.54 -8.00 -6.37
N VAL A 146 11.10 -7.92 -5.18
CA VAL A 146 10.35 -7.70 -3.94
C VAL A 146 9.80 -6.27 -3.91
N LYS A 147 8.53 -6.12 -3.61
CA LYS A 147 7.82 -4.83 -3.55
C LYS A 147 7.50 -4.42 -2.13
N HIS A 148 7.17 -5.39 -1.28
CA HIS A 148 6.89 -5.18 0.13
C HIS A 148 7.26 -6.44 0.92
N ALA A 149 7.77 -6.27 2.14
CA ALA A 149 7.91 -7.34 3.10
C ALA A 149 7.75 -6.79 4.52
N ASN A 150 7.01 -7.51 5.34
CA ASN A 150 6.83 -7.21 6.76
C ASN A 150 6.93 -8.49 7.60
N TYR A 151 7.67 -8.43 8.69
CA TYR A 151 7.66 -9.47 9.72
C TYR A 151 6.99 -8.91 10.97
N GLY A 152 5.85 -9.49 11.33
CA GLY A 152 5.02 -8.99 12.43
C GLY A 152 3.61 -9.57 12.36
N ARG A 153 2.60 -8.76 12.72
CA ARG A 153 1.20 -9.16 12.66
C ARG A 153 0.30 -7.97 12.34
N ARG A 154 -0.39 -8.05 11.22
CA ARG A 154 -1.28 -6.99 10.73
C ARG A 154 -2.78 -7.37 10.80
N ASP A 155 -3.07 -8.61 11.18
CA ASP A 155 -4.42 -9.12 11.47
C ASP A 155 -4.38 -10.27 12.47
N LYS A 156 -5.54 -10.65 13.02
CA LYS A 156 -5.66 -11.71 14.03
C LYS A 156 -5.97 -13.09 13.44
N THR A 157 -6.25 -13.19 12.15
CA THR A 157 -6.72 -14.42 11.49
C THR A 157 -5.62 -15.15 10.74
N THR A 158 -4.67 -14.40 10.14
CA THR A 158 -3.50 -14.98 9.46
C THR A 158 -2.59 -15.68 10.47
N CYS A 159 -2.20 -16.91 10.17
CA CYS A 159 -1.39 -17.74 11.08
C CYS A 159 -2.01 -17.78 12.50
N SER A 160 -3.23 -18.25 12.58
CA SER A 160 -4.03 -18.27 13.81
C SER A 160 -3.28 -18.96 14.96
N HIS A 161 -3.15 -18.26 16.08
CA HIS A 161 -2.44 -18.74 17.27
C HIS A 161 -2.97 -18.06 18.54
N LYS A 162 -2.87 -18.72 19.71
CA LYS A 162 -3.29 -18.14 20.99
C LYS A 162 -2.58 -16.81 21.32
N GLN A 163 -1.37 -16.60 20.83
CA GLN A 163 -0.59 -15.36 20.96
C GLN A 163 -0.83 -14.35 19.82
N ALA A 164 -1.87 -14.54 19.00
CA ALA A 164 -2.31 -13.55 18.00
C ALA A 164 -3.13 -12.43 18.66
N THR A 165 -2.55 -11.74 19.62
CA THR A 165 -3.23 -10.82 20.55
C THR A 165 -3.43 -9.42 19.97
N THR A 166 -2.60 -9.00 19.02
CA THR A 166 -2.63 -7.67 18.38
C THR A 166 -2.59 -7.76 16.87
N ALA A 167 -3.00 -6.70 16.18
CA ALA A 167 -2.78 -6.48 14.75
C ALA A 167 -1.86 -5.26 14.49
N GLU A 168 -1.24 -4.73 15.54
CA GLU A 168 -0.38 -3.54 15.50
C GLU A 168 1.10 -3.92 15.73
N CYS A 169 1.58 -4.90 14.98
CA CYS A 169 2.95 -5.39 15.08
C CYS A 169 3.64 -5.32 13.71
N PHE A 170 4.57 -4.40 13.55
CA PHE A 170 5.17 -4.09 12.25
C PHE A 170 6.71 -4.10 12.33
N SER A 171 7.35 -4.79 11.39
CA SER A 171 8.78 -4.70 11.14
C SER A 171 9.05 -4.78 9.63
N PRO A 172 9.20 -3.61 8.96
CA PRO A 172 9.45 -3.58 7.53
C PRO A 172 10.75 -4.29 7.16
N GLN A 173 10.67 -5.30 6.30
CA GLN A 173 11.80 -6.13 5.85
C GLN A 173 12.08 -5.97 4.34
N THR A 174 11.43 -5.02 3.67
CA THR A 174 11.48 -4.89 2.22
C THR A 174 12.91 -4.79 1.68
N LYS A 175 13.74 -3.90 2.23
CA LYS A 175 15.14 -3.73 1.81
C LYS A 175 15.97 -5.01 1.99
N ARG A 176 15.75 -5.74 3.10
CA ARG A 176 16.45 -7.01 3.38
C ARG A 176 16.16 -8.04 2.30
N PHE A 177 14.86 -8.23 1.97
CA PHE A 177 14.46 -9.22 0.96
C PHE A 177 14.74 -8.75 -0.47
N GLN A 178 14.74 -7.45 -0.76
CA GLN A 178 15.26 -6.93 -2.01
C GLN A 178 16.73 -7.33 -2.19
N TYR A 179 17.57 -7.10 -1.19
CA TYR A 179 18.98 -7.46 -1.24
C TYR A 179 19.21 -8.96 -1.42
N SER A 180 18.42 -9.80 -0.72
CA SER A 180 18.64 -11.27 -0.74
C SER A 180 17.95 -12.00 -1.89
N CYS A 181 16.83 -11.46 -2.44
CA CYS A 181 15.97 -12.17 -3.38
C CYS A 181 15.90 -11.55 -4.78
N ASP A 182 16.06 -10.21 -4.92
CA ASP A 182 15.93 -9.55 -6.22
C ASP A 182 16.96 -10.09 -7.22
N GLY A 183 16.50 -10.29 -8.45
CA GLY A 183 17.33 -10.84 -9.53
C GLY A 183 17.44 -12.36 -9.55
N LYS A 184 16.94 -13.08 -8.54
CA LYS A 184 16.96 -14.54 -8.48
C LYS A 184 15.68 -15.14 -9.07
N LYS A 185 15.75 -16.37 -9.57
CA LYS A 185 14.56 -17.15 -9.97
C LYS A 185 13.83 -17.74 -8.79
N SER A 186 14.55 -18.07 -7.71
CA SER A 186 14.00 -18.61 -6.46
C SER A 186 14.68 -17.98 -5.26
N CYS A 187 13.95 -17.83 -4.16
CA CYS A 187 14.48 -17.30 -2.90
C CYS A 187 13.78 -17.95 -1.70
N SER A 188 14.59 -18.46 -0.77
CA SER A 188 14.12 -19.09 0.45
C SER A 188 13.84 -18.03 1.53
N LEU A 189 12.66 -18.10 2.13
CA LEU A 189 12.16 -17.17 3.13
C LEU A 189 12.01 -17.91 4.47
N HIS A 190 12.58 -17.34 5.53
CA HIS A 190 12.49 -17.89 6.89
C HIS A 190 11.84 -16.87 7.81
N ALA A 191 10.73 -17.23 8.44
CA ALA A 191 9.95 -16.38 9.35
C ALA A 191 10.37 -16.65 10.81
N THR A 192 11.55 -16.19 11.23
CA THR A 192 12.04 -16.38 12.61
C THR A 192 12.57 -15.10 13.21
N SER A 193 12.29 -14.88 14.49
CA SER A 193 12.76 -13.71 15.23
C SER A 193 14.30 -13.69 15.37
N SER A 194 14.97 -14.85 15.36
CA SER A 194 16.44 -14.93 15.37
C SER A 194 17.08 -14.33 14.09
N VAL A 195 16.36 -14.37 12.96
CA VAL A 195 16.83 -13.84 11.68
C VAL A 195 16.32 -12.43 11.42
N LEU A 196 15.04 -12.15 11.73
CA LEU A 196 14.34 -10.93 11.35
C LEU A 196 14.21 -9.91 12.48
N GLY A 197 14.66 -10.26 13.70
CA GLY A 197 14.42 -9.51 14.92
C GLY A 197 13.02 -9.79 15.49
N ASP A 198 12.81 -9.46 16.77
CA ASP A 198 11.50 -9.58 17.41
C ASP A 198 10.86 -8.19 17.57
N PRO A 199 9.94 -7.79 16.69
CA PRO A 199 9.29 -6.49 16.79
C PRO A 199 8.27 -6.41 17.95
N CYS A 200 7.74 -7.57 18.41
CA CYS A 200 6.65 -7.61 19.36
C CYS A 200 6.75 -8.89 20.21
N PHE A 201 7.46 -8.79 21.31
CA PHE A 201 7.66 -9.91 22.24
C PHE A 201 6.32 -10.51 22.69
N GLY A 202 6.23 -11.84 22.70
CA GLY A 202 5.02 -12.57 23.13
C GLY A 202 3.88 -12.60 22.10
N VAL A 203 4.04 -11.96 20.94
CA VAL A 203 3.09 -12.02 19.82
C VAL A 203 3.56 -13.03 18.80
N HIS A 204 2.70 -13.99 18.41
CA HIS A 204 2.99 -14.89 17.30
C HIS A 204 2.91 -14.13 15.98
N LYS A 205 4.02 -14.08 15.27
CA LYS A 205 4.22 -13.28 14.05
C LYS A 205 4.07 -14.12 12.79
N TYR A 206 4.11 -13.45 11.65
CA TYR A 206 4.28 -14.05 10.33
C TYR A 206 5.08 -13.11 9.42
N LEU A 207 5.73 -13.68 8.43
CA LEU A 207 6.41 -12.94 7.37
C LEU A 207 5.47 -12.87 6.16
N GLU A 208 5.22 -11.66 5.68
CA GLU A 208 4.51 -11.39 4.43
C GLU A 208 5.50 -10.82 3.42
N VAL A 209 5.51 -11.37 2.22
CA VAL A 209 6.34 -10.87 1.11
C VAL A 209 5.47 -10.72 -0.13
N ALA A 210 5.42 -9.49 -0.68
CA ALA A 210 4.79 -9.19 -1.97
C ALA A 210 5.88 -8.95 -3.02
N TYR A 211 5.76 -9.60 -4.18
CA TYR A 211 6.78 -9.57 -5.24
C TYR A 211 6.15 -9.67 -6.63
N ILE A 212 6.93 -9.33 -7.64
CA ILE A 212 6.60 -9.57 -9.05
C ILE A 212 7.71 -10.41 -9.69
N CYS A 213 7.37 -11.08 -10.77
CA CYS A 213 8.31 -11.73 -11.69
C CYS A 213 8.50 -10.83 -12.92
N LYS A 214 9.74 -10.35 -13.15
CA LYS A 214 10.03 -9.42 -14.25
C LYS A 214 11.33 -9.81 -14.96
#